data_9509ee5f1b37bc90e3f538f10a2a217a
#
_entry.id   9509ee5f1b37bc90e3f538f10a2a217a
#
_cell.length_a   1.000
_cell.length_b   1.000
_cell.length_c   1.000
_cell.angle_alpha   90.00
_cell.angle_beta   90.00
_cell.angle_gamma   90.00
#
_symmetry.space_group_name_H-M   'P 1'
#
loop_
_entity.id
_entity.type
_entity.pdbx_description
1 polymer ?
#
loop_
_entity_poly.entity_id
_entity_poly.type
_entity_poly.pdbx_seq_one_letter_code
_entity_poly.pdbx_strand_id
1 'polypeptide(L)'
;ELERHINAALADRLPKSFRKRPWRIAMDLSEIPYHGQPQNDPNEVRRGKPQSGTTHFYVYGSAYVVQHGQRFTLTVTSVLKGDTMDVVVKRLLKQVRRIGVKVRFVLLDKGFFNVEVVRYLQADRCPFLMPAFARGRRAKTPAPGSLQELLARKRSGWDRYSWTNKENRRA
;
A
#
# COMPACT_ATOMS: atom_id res chain seq x y z
N GLU A 1 3.73 19.04 9.55
CA GLU A 1 4.63 19.13 10.73
C GLU A 1 4.51 17.89 11.62
N LEU A 2 3.31 17.48 12.03
CA LEU A 2 3.03 16.32 12.88
C LEU A 2 3.62 15.01 12.30
N GLU A 3 3.41 14.74 11.01
CA GLU A 3 3.97 13.56 10.33
C GLU A 3 5.50 13.49 10.47
N ARG A 4 6.18 14.62 10.32
CA ARG A 4 7.64 14.70 10.45
C ARG A 4 8.10 14.35 11.87
N HIS A 5 7.41 14.87 12.90
CA HIS A 5 7.74 14.58 14.30
C HIS A 5 7.49 13.11 14.66
N ILE A 6 6.37 12.54 14.22
CA ILE A 6 6.07 11.11 14.42
C ILE A 6 7.17 10.25 13.76
N ASN A 7 7.51 10.53 12.51
CA ASN A 7 8.52 9.75 11.79
C ASN A 7 9.92 9.88 12.40
N ALA A 8 10.28 11.05 12.94
CA ALA A 8 11.52 11.22 13.69
C ALA A 8 11.54 10.35 14.95
N ALA A 9 10.48 10.41 15.76
CA ALA A 9 10.37 9.60 16.98
C ALA A 9 10.38 8.08 16.70
N LEU A 10 9.76 7.64 15.60
CA LEU A 10 9.81 6.23 15.16
C LEU A 10 11.24 5.83 14.77
N ALA A 11 11.95 6.69 14.03
CA ALA A 11 13.32 6.43 13.60
C ALA A 11 14.31 6.37 14.76
N ASP A 12 14.14 7.22 15.76
CA ASP A 12 14.99 7.28 16.98
C ASP A 12 14.83 6.03 17.85
N ARG A 13 13.61 5.49 17.93
CA ARG A 13 13.31 4.28 18.68
C ARG A 13 13.63 2.98 17.93
N LEU A 14 14.01 3.06 16.67
CA LEU A 14 14.28 1.88 15.86
C LEU A 14 15.57 1.20 16.31
N PRO A 15 15.52 -0.10 16.68
CA PRO A 15 16.72 -0.85 17.06
C PRO A 15 17.78 -0.85 15.96
N LYS A 16 19.05 -0.66 16.30
CA LYS A 16 20.17 -0.62 15.35
C LYS A 16 20.25 -1.88 14.46
N SER A 17 19.76 -3.02 14.95
CA SER A 17 19.68 -4.29 14.21
C SER A 17 18.85 -4.21 12.94
N PHE A 18 17.86 -3.30 12.88
CA PHE A 18 17.00 -3.13 11.70
C PHE A 18 17.76 -2.56 10.49
N ARG A 19 18.90 -1.92 10.70
CA ARG A 19 19.74 -1.39 9.61
C ARG A 19 20.77 -2.42 9.10
N LYS A 20 20.95 -3.53 9.81
CA LYS A 20 22.01 -4.51 9.48
C LYS A 20 21.64 -5.49 8.36
N ARG A 21 20.36 -5.82 8.21
CA ARG A 21 19.87 -6.81 7.22
C ARG A 21 18.63 -6.33 6.46
N PRO A 22 18.34 -6.91 5.28
CA PRO A 22 17.11 -6.60 4.57
C PRO A 22 15.88 -7.20 5.27
N TRP A 23 14.78 -6.44 5.26
CA TRP A 23 13.53 -6.79 5.92
C TRP A 23 12.36 -6.92 4.94
N ARG A 24 11.37 -7.71 5.33
CA ARG A 24 10.05 -7.72 4.72
C ARG A 24 9.27 -6.55 5.30
N ILE A 25 8.82 -5.67 4.44
CA ILE A 25 8.08 -4.46 4.85
C ILE A 25 6.62 -4.66 4.48
N ALA A 26 5.73 -4.63 5.45
CA ALA A 26 4.30 -4.58 5.18
C ALA A 26 3.83 -3.12 5.12
N MET A 27 2.91 -2.83 4.21
CA MET A 27 2.24 -1.53 4.11
C MET A 27 0.75 -1.70 4.25
N ASP A 28 0.14 -0.78 4.98
CA ASP A 28 -1.28 -0.80 5.31
C ASP A 28 -1.86 0.61 5.34
N LEU A 29 -3.15 0.72 5.10
CA LEU A 29 -3.92 1.95 5.22
C LEU A 29 -4.79 1.88 6.47
N SER A 30 -4.77 2.95 7.24
CA SER A 30 -5.64 3.11 8.41
C SER A 30 -6.58 4.29 8.18
N GLU A 31 -7.86 4.08 8.37
CA GLU A 31 -8.90 5.11 8.29
C GLU A 31 -9.35 5.48 9.70
N ILE A 32 -9.24 6.77 10.04
CA ILE A 32 -9.68 7.32 11.34
C ILE A 32 -10.95 8.12 11.08
N PRO A 33 -12.10 7.75 11.69
CA PRO A 33 -13.34 8.46 11.50
C PRO A 33 -13.23 9.94 11.84
N TYR A 34 -13.76 10.80 10.98
CA TYR A 34 -13.83 12.24 11.16
C TYR A 34 -15.27 12.68 11.33
N HIS A 35 -15.57 13.35 12.42
CA HIS A 35 -16.91 13.82 12.77
C HIS A 35 -17.05 15.35 12.75
N GLY A 36 -16.00 16.08 12.35
CA GLY A 36 -16.02 17.53 12.21
C GLY A 36 -16.61 18.01 10.91
N GLN A 37 -16.39 19.29 10.61
CA GLN A 37 -16.80 19.91 9.35
C GLN A 37 -15.74 19.64 8.26
N PRO A 38 -16.03 18.85 7.22
CA PRO A 38 -15.02 18.43 6.22
C PRO A 38 -14.36 19.58 5.46
N GLN A 39 -15.03 20.73 5.37
CA GLN A 39 -14.48 21.93 4.75
C GLN A 39 -13.33 22.58 5.52
N ASN A 40 -13.16 22.26 6.80
CA ASN A 40 -12.07 22.78 7.63
C ASN A 40 -10.73 22.12 7.23
N ASP A 41 -10.79 20.83 6.77
CA ASP A 41 -9.62 20.04 6.38
C ASP A 41 -9.83 19.43 4.98
N PRO A 42 -10.03 20.24 3.93
CA PRO A 42 -10.51 19.77 2.63
C PRO A 42 -9.51 18.87 1.90
N ASN A 43 -8.23 18.95 2.23
CA ASN A 43 -7.16 18.15 1.63
C ASN A 43 -6.84 16.88 2.42
N GLU A 44 -7.08 16.87 3.73
CA GLU A 44 -6.71 15.77 4.61
C GLU A 44 -7.87 14.80 4.83
N VAL A 45 -9.11 15.30 4.80
CA VAL A 45 -10.31 14.48 5.00
C VAL A 45 -10.76 13.87 3.69
N ARG A 46 -10.83 12.55 3.63
CA ARG A 46 -11.27 11.76 2.47
C ARG A 46 -12.65 11.17 2.70
N ARG A 47 -13.43 11.03 1.61
CA ARG A 47 -14.67 10.25 1.63
C ARG A 47 -14.36 8.77 1.49
N GLY A 48 -14.99 7.97 2.33
CA GLY A 48 -14.93 6.52 2.31
C GLY A 48 -16.31 5.87 2.41
N LYS A 49 -16.34 4.56 2.59
CA LYS A 49 -17.57 3.85 2.88
C LYS A 49 -18.07 4.25 4.28
N PRO A 50 -19.40 4.33 4.50
CA PRO A 50 -19.93 4.64 5.82
C PRO A 50 -19.39 3.69 6.89
N GLN A 51 -18.79 4.23 7.92
CA GLN A 51 -18.24 3.49 9.05
C GLN A 51 -18.25 4.38 10.29
N SER A 52 -18.61 3.83 11.44
CA SER A 52 -18.63 4.57 12.73
C SER A 52 -19.42 5.88 12.67
N GLY A 53 -20.55 5.91 11.95
CA GLY A 53 -21.42 7.08 11.86
C GLY A 53 -20.94 8.20 10.95
N THR A 54 -19.87 8.02 10.19
CA THR A 54 -19.36 9.00 9.23
C THR A 54 -19.01 8.40 7.89
N THR A 55 -18.91 9.25 6.86
CA THR A 55 -18.34 8.92 5.55
C THR A 55 -17.02 9.66 5.30
N HIS A 56 -16.50 10.32 6.32
CA HIS A 56 -15.30 11.15 6.23
C HIS A 56 -14.21 10.61 7.15
N PHE A 57 -12.99 10.53 6.64
CA PHE A 57 -11.88 9.88 7.34
C PHE A 57 -10.56 10.63 7.11
N TYR A 58 -9.74 10.73 8.15
CA TYR A 58 -8.30 10.87 7.96
C TYR A 58 -7.72 9.52 7.57
N VAL A 59 -6.92 9.50 6.52
CA VAL A 59 -6.31 8.26 6.03
C VAL A 59 -4.79 8.35 6.14
N TYR A 60 -4.20 7.31 6.74
CA TYR A 60 -2.76 7.21 6.91
C TYR A 60 -2.24 5.92 6.29
N GLY A 61 -1.17 6.03 5.52
CA GLY A 61 -0.37 4.89 5.13
C GLY A 61 0.71 4.62 6.17
N SER A 62 0.93 3.37 6.52
CA SER A 62 2.01 2.94 7.40
C SER A 62 2.88 1.88 6.75
N ALA A 63 4.20 1.92 7.01
CA ALA A 63 5.13 0.86 6.68
C ALA A 63 5.71 0.27 7.96
N TYR A 64 5.72 -1.06 8.07
CA TYR A 64 6.13 -1.74 9.29
C TYR A 64 6.78 -3.10 9.02
N VAL A 65 7.49 -3.60 10.01
CA VAL A 65 8.03 -4.96 10.07
C VAL A 65 7.30 -5.75 11.15
N VAL A 66 6.97 -7.00 10.85
CA VAL A 66 6.51 -7.96 11.85
C VAL A 66 7.65 -8.92 12.19
N GLN A 67 8.05 -8.98 13.45
CA GLN A 67 9.08 -9.88 13.94
C GLN A 67 8.63 -10.48 15.27
N HIS A 68 8.63 -11.82 15.37
CA HIS A 68 8.25 -12.54 16.60
C HIS A 68 6.90 -12.08 17.20
N GLY A 69 5.90 -11.88 16.35
CA GLY A 69 4.58 -11.38 16.78
C GLY A 69 4.51 -9.89 17.12
N GLN A 70 5.62 -9.17 17.11
CA GLN A 70 5.67 -7.74 17.38
C GLN A 70 5.68 -6.93 16.08
N ARG A 71 4.88 -5.87 16.05
CA ARG A 71 4.83 -4.90 14.95
C ARG A 71 5.74 -3.72 15.27
N PHE A 72 6.73 -3.49 14.40
CA PHE A 72 7.60 -2.32 14.45
C PHE A 72 7.22 -1.37 13.33
N THR A 73 6.50 -0.30 13.65
CA THR A 73 6.19 0.75 12.68
C THR A 73 7.45 1.54 12.36
N LEU A 74 7.79 1.61 11.08
CA LEU A 74 8.99 2.29 10.59
C LEU A 74 8.70 3.74 10.22
N THR A 75 7.54 3.95 9.59
CA THR A 75 7.11 5.26 9.10
C THR A 75 5.61 5.31 8.86
N VAL A 76 5.07 6.51 8.90
CA VAL A 76 3.68 6.82 8.53
C VAL A 76 3.66 7.97 7.53
N THR A 77 2.62 8.07 6.73
CA THR A 77 2.36 9.22 5.85
C THR A 77 0.87 9.48 5.74
N SER A 78 0.49 10.75 5.74
CA SER A 78 -0.89 11.15 5.46
C SER A 78 -1.24 10.82 4.00
N VAL A 79 -2.45 10.35 3.77
CA VAL A 79 -2.99 10.10 2.42
C VAL A 79 -3.96 11.21 2.08
N LEU A 80 -3.48 12.21 1.36
CA LEU A 80 -4.24 13.41 1.02
C LEU A 80 -5.28 13.15 -0.08
N LYS A 81 -6.26 14.03 -0.17
CA LYS A 81 -7.22 14.02 -1.28
C LYS A 81 -6.47 14.23 -2.59
N GLY A 82 -6.61 13.30 -3.53
CA GLY A 82 -5.87 13.33 -4.80
C GLY A 82 -4.59 12.48 -4.80
N ASP A 83 -4.10 12.02 -3.66
CA ASP A 83 -3.01 11.04 -3.65
C ASP A 83 -3.45 9.74 -4.31
N THR A 84 -2.66 9.27 -5.27
CA THR A 84 -2.76 7.92 -5.81
C THR A 84 -1.95 6.93 -4.98
N MET A 85 -2.30 5.65 -5.03
CA MET A 85 -1.63 4.64 -4.18
C MET A 85 -0.14 4.46 -4.49
N ASP A 86 0.28 4.69 -5.71
CA ASP A 86 1.70 4.68 -6.07
C ASP A 86 2.47 5.84 -5.41
N VAL A 87 1.86 7.02 -5.29
CA VAL A 87 2.45 8.16 -4.56
C VAL A 87 2.63 7.82 -3.09
N VAL A 88 1.63 7.18 -2.47
CA VAL A 88 1.70 6.73 -1.07
C VAL A 88 2.81 5.71 -0.88
N VAL A 89 2.88 4.68 -1.74
CA VAL A 89 3.93 3.65 -1.69
C VAL A 89 5.32 4.26 -1.90
N LYS A 90 5.48 5.17 -2.87
CA LYS A 90 6.74 5.91 -3.10
C LYS A 90 7.19 6.65 -1.86
N ARG A 91 6.25 7.36 -1.22
CA ARG A 91 6.51 8.17 -0.03
C ARG A 91 6.97 7.30 1.13
N LEU A 92 6.27 6.19 1.39
CA LEU A 92 6.61 5.23 2.43
C LEU A 92 7.98 4.57 2.17
N LEU A 93 8.24 4.07 0.95
CA LEU A 93 9.53 3.44 0.61
C LEU A 93 10.69 4.42 0.71
N LYS A 94 10.50 5.66 0.27
CA LYS A 94 11.52 6.71 0.41
C LYS A 94 11.88 6.94 1.89
N GLN A 95 10.89 7.00 2.76
CA GLN A 95 11.12 7.20 4.20
C GLN A 95 11.78 5.98 4.85
N VAL A 96 11.33 4.76 4.54
CA VAL A 96 11.95 3.51 5.03
C VAL A 96 13.44 3.46 4.67
N ARG A 97 13.78 3.80 3.43
CA ARG A 97 15.19 3.85 2.98
C ARG A 97 15.99 4.97 3.66
N ARG A 98 15.37 6.13 3.86
CA ARG A 98 16.00 7.28 4.53
C ARG A 98 16.43 6.98 5.96
N ILE A 99 15.66 6.15 6.70
CA ILE A 99 16.04 5.73 8.06
C ILE A 99 17.04 4.57 8.07
N GLY A 100 17.56 4.16 6.90
CA GLY A 100 18.60 3.15 6.74
C GLY A 100 18.10 1.71 6.74
N VAL A 101 16.79 1.47 6.65
CA VAL A 101 16.24 0.10 6.59
C VAL A 101 16.29 -0.42 5.15
N LYS A 102 16.95 -1.56 4.98
CA LYS A 102 17.05 -2.25 3.68
C LYS A 102 15.78 -3.05 3.43
N VAL A 103 15.19 -2.90 2.24
CA VAL A 103 13.97 -3.60 1.84
C VAL A 103 14.33 -4.89 1.12
N ARG A 104 13.86 -6.05 1.62
CA ARG A 104 13.97 -7.34 0.93
C ARG A 104 12.84 -7.51 -0.07
N PHE A 105 11.60 -7.29 0.37
CA PHE A 105 10.39 -7.19 -0.44
C PHE A 105 9.26 -6.50 0.33
N VAL A 106 8.26 -6.05 -0.38
CA VAL A 106 7.10 -5.35 0.18
C VAL A 106 5.87 -6.27 0.16
N LEU A 107 5.14 -6.28 1.27
CA LEU A 107 3.84 -6.89 1.41
C LEU A 107 2.78 -5.78 1.35
N LEU A 108 1.84 -5.91 0.46
CA LEU A 108 0.76 -4.94 0.25
C LEU A 108 -0.58 -5.64 0.35
N ASP A 109 -1.57 -4.97 0.87
CA ASP A 109 -2.93 -5.49 0.83
C ASP A 109 -3.58 -5.27 -0.55
N LYS A 110 -4.81 -5.78 -0.73
CA LYS A 110 -5.57 -5.64 -1.99
C LYS A 110 -5.89 -4.18 -2.35
N GLY A 111 -5.92 -3.27 -1.38
CA GLY A 111 -6.20 -1.85 -1.61
C GLY A 111 -5.15 -1.15 -2.48
N PHE A 112 -3.94 -1.70 -2.49
CA PHE A 112 -2.85 -1.20 -3.33
C PHE A 112 -2.83 -1.81 -4.75
N PHE A 113 -3.71 -2.77 -5.05
CA PHE A 113 -3.69 -3.47 -6.34
C PHE A 113 -4.17 -2.57 -7.48
N ASN A 114 -3.22 -1.92 -8.14
CA ASN A 114 -3.44 -1.15 -9.37
C ASN A 114 -2.18 -1.14 -10.26
N VAL A 115 -2.35 -0.71 -11.50
CA VAL A 115 -1.28 -0.70 -12.51
C VAL A 115 -0.12 0.20 -12.09
N GLU A 116 -0.41 1.36 -11.51
CA GLU A 116 0.59 2.38 -11.15
C GLU A 116 1.52 1.88 -10.05
N VAL A 117 0.97 1.21 -9.02
CA VAL A 117 1.76 0.61 -7.94
C VAL A 117 2.65 -0.49 -8.49
N VAL A 118 2.10 -1.39 -9.33
CA VAL A 118 2.89 -2.48 -9.91
C VAL A 118 4.01 -1.94 -10.79
N ARG A 119 3.73 -0.98 -11.68
CA ARG A 119 4.74 -0.33 -12.52
C ARG A 119 5.82 0.35 -11.71
N TYR A 120 5.45 1.06 -10.67
CA TYR A 120 6.41 1.71 -9.79
C TYR A 120 7.34 0.68 -9.12
N LEU A 121 6.79 -0.38 -8.53
CA LEU A 121 7.60 -1.41 -7.86
C LEU A 121 8.49 -2.18 -8.83
N GLN A 122 8.02 -2.43 -10.05
CA GLN A 122 8.83 -3.03 -11.12
C GLN A 122 9.97 -2.10 -11.55
N ALA A 123 9.70 -0.83 -11.79
CA ALA A 123 10.72 0.16 -12.16
C ALA A 123 11.76 0.36 -11.04
N ASP A 124 11.32 0.34 -9.79
CA ASP A 124 12.17 0.42 -8.59
C ASP A 124 12.93 -0.88 -8.29
N ARG A 125 12.69 -1.94 -9.07
CA ARG A 125 13.23 -3.29 -8.85
C ARG A 125 12.99 -3.81 -7.44
N CYS A 126 11.89 -3.40 -6.83
CA CYS A 126 11.51 -3.79 -5.49
C CYS A 126 10.59 -5.03 -5.57
N PRO A 127 11.02 -6.21 -5.13
CA PRO A 127 10.15 -7.38 -5.08
C PRO A 127 8.94 -7.12 -4.19
N PHE A 128 7.79 -7.62 -4.58
CA PHE A 128 6.57 -7.43 -3.79
C PHE A 128 5.65 -8.66 -3.84
N LEU A 129 4.79 -8.75 -2.83
CA LEU A 129 3.69 -9.70 -2.77
C LEU A 129 2.41 -8.92 -2.48
N MET A 130 1.41 -9.10 -3.32
CA MET A 130 0.14 -8.39 -3.24
C MET A 130 -0.97 -9.29 -3.75
N PRO A 131 -2.13 -9.37 -3.06
CA PRO A 131 -3.28 -10.11 -3.55
C PRO A 131 -3.78 -9.54 -4.86
N ALA A 132 -3.86 -10.37 -5.90
CA ALA A 132 -4.52 -10.01 -7.14
C ALA A 132 -6.01 -10.37 -7.07
N PHE A 133 -6.87 -9.53 -7.62
CA PHE A 133 -8.29 -9.82 -7.73
C PHE A 133 -8.84 -9.34 -9.07
N ALA A 134 -9.71 -10.14 -9.67
CA ALA A 134 -10.40 -9.77 -10.87
C ALA A 134 -11.48 -8.72 -10.55
N ARG A 135 -11.47 -7.61 -11.29
CA ARG A 135 -12.49 -6.57 -11.22
C ARG A 135 -13.65 -6.90 -12.16
N GLY A 136 -14.83 -6.37 -11.85
CA GLY A 136 -16.03 -6.54 -12.66
C GLY A 136 -16.83 -7.78 -12.31
N ARG A 137 -17.85 -8.08 -13.15
CA ARG A 137 -18.74 -9.24 -12.96
C ARG A 137 -17.97 -10.54 -13.21
N ARG A 138 -18.14 -11.51 -12.32
CA ARG A 138 -17.55 -12.83 -12.50
C ARG A 138 -18.18 -13.53 -13.71
N ALA A 139 -17.40 -13.84 -14.72
CA ALA A 139 -17.84 -14.59 -15.87
C ALA A 139 -18.09 -16.07 -15.51
N LYS A 140 -19.13 -16.68 -16.08
CA LYS A 140 -19.36 -18.14 -15.95
C LYS A 140 -18.21 -18.91 -16.57
N THR A 141 -17.73 -18.45 -17.73
CA THR A 141 -16.54 -18.98 -18.42
C THR A 141 -15.57 -17.82 -18.62
N PRO A 142 -14.48 -17.75 -17.84
CA PRO A 142 -13.47 -16.73 -18.00
C PRO A 142 -12.78 -16.81 -19.36
N ALA A 143 -12.49 -15.66 -19.95
CA ALA A 143 -11.73 -15.61 -21.22
C ALA A 143 -10.32 -16.19 -21.01
N PRO A 144 -9.79 -16.93 -22.00
CA PRO A 144 -8.43 -17.47 -21.95
C PRO A 144 -7.37 -16.37 -21.68
N GLY A 145 -6.42 -16.63 -20.78
CA GLY A 145 -5.39 -15.68 -20.38
C GLY A 145 -5.87 -14.55 -19.48
N SER A 146 -7.17 -14.52 -19.12
CA SER A 146 -7.69 -13.50 -18.22
C SER A 146 -7.29 -13.73 -16.76
N LEU A 147 -7.24 -12.65 -15.97
CA LEU A 147 -6.98 -12.76 -14.54
C LEU A 147 -8.03 -13.63 -13.82
N GLN A 148 -9.27 -13.65 -14.28
CA GLN A 148 -10.31 -14.53 -13.73
C GLN A 148 -9.98 -16.00 -13.97
N GLU A 149 -9.45 -16.36 -15.14
CA GLU A 149 -9.00 -17.72 -15.45
C GLU A 149 -7.80 -18.11 -14.58
N LEU A 150 -6.79 -17.24 -14.49
CA LEU A 150 -5.61 -17.48 -13.65
C LEU A 150 -5.99 -17.71 -12.19
N LEU A 151 -6.88 -16.88 -11.64
CA LEU A 151 -7.35 -16.99 -10.25
C LEU A 151 -8.28 -18.21 -10.03
N ALA A 152 -8.87 -18.78 -11.07
CA ALA A 152 -9.71 -19.99 -10.97
C ALA A 152 -8.89 -21.27 -10.92
N ARG A 153 -7.60 -21.24 -11.20
CA ARG A 153 -6.74 -22.41 -11.18
C ARG A 153 -6.59 -22.96 -9.76
N LYS A 154 -6.72 -24.29 -9.60
CA LYS A 154 -6.64 -24.96 -8.29
C LYS A 154 -5.21 -25.26 -7.85
N ARG A 155 -4.20 -24.96 -8.66
CA ARG A 155 -2.78 -25.26 -8.38
C ARG A 155 -1.94 -23.99 -8.42
N SER A 156 -0.90 -23.95 -7.61
CA SER A 156 0.12 -22.91 -7.66
C SER A 156 0.95 -23.03 -8.95
N GLY A 157 1.38 -21.91 -9.47
CA GLY A 157 2.21 -21.86 -10.68
C GLY A 157 2.73 -20.44 -10.93
N TRP A 158 3.58 -20.34 -11.95
CA TRP A 158 4.07 -19.06 -12.44
C TRP A 158 3.37 -18.76 -13.75
N ASP A 159 2.79 -17.57 -13.84
CA ASP A 159 2.11 -17.07 -15.03
C ASP A 159 2.57 -15.65 -15.33
N ARG A 160 2.60 -15.32 -16.62
CA ARG A 160 2.79 -13.94 -17.06
C ARG A 160 1.42 -13.34 -17.33
N TYR A 161 1.08 -12.27 -16.62
CA TYR A 161 -0.12 -11.52 -16.84
C TYR A 161 0.22 -10.05 -17.08
N SER A 162 -0.44 -9.43 -18.05
CA SER A 162 -0.34 -7.99 -18.27
C SER A 162 -1.73 -7.40 -18.37
N TRP A 163 -1.91 -6.21 -17.81
CA TRP A 163 -3.16 -5.45 -17.97
C TRP A 163 -2.87 -3.97 -18.20
N THR A 164 -3.88 -3.28 -18.69
CA THR A 164 -3.83 -1.84 -18.88
C THR A 164 -4.83 -1.15 -17.96
N ASN A 165 -4.50 0.05 -17.51
CA ASN A 165 -5.46 0.93 -16.86
C ASN A 165 -6.29 1.70 -17.90
N LYS A 166 -7.20 2.57 -17.43
CA LYS A 166 -8.04 3.42 -18.29
C LYS A 166 -7.25 4.35 -19.21
N GLU A 167 -6.00 4.62 -18.89
CA GLU A 167 -5.08 5.46 -19.68
C GLU A 167 -4.16 4.63 -20.59
N ASN A 168 -4.51 3.37 -20.86
CA ASN A 168 -3.75 2.42 -21.68
C ASN A 168 -2.30 2.15 -21.22
N ARG A 169 -2.00 2.39 -19.95
CA ARG A 169 -0.70 2.04 -19.38
C ARG A 169 -0.69 0.58 -18.98
N ARG A 170 0.31 -0.16 -19.48
CA ARG A 170 0.52 -1.59 -19.16
C ARG A 170 1.33 -1.75 -17.86
N ALA A 171 1.03 -2.78 -17.11
CA ALA A 171 1.83 -3.32 -16.02
C ALA A 171 2.28 -4.74 -16.35
#